data_adccc3fe28fa274f026e6f92f4940635
#
_entry.id   adccc3fe28fa274f026e6f92f4940635
#
_cell.length_a   1.000
_cell.length_b   1.000
_cell.length_c   1.000
_cell.angle_alpha   90.00
_cell.angle_beta   90.00
_cell.angle_gamma   90.00
#
_symmetry.space_group_name_H-M   'P 1'
#
loop_
_entity.id
_entity.type
_entity.pdbx_description
1 polymer ?
#
loop_
_entity_poly.entity_id
_entity_poly.type
_entity_poly.pdbx_seq_one_letter_code
_entity_poly.pdbx_strand_id
1 'polypeptide(L)'
;VKLVEPQGQIIKTDTIRQLTREFSQSSFEGQAQVFIIRDADKMHVNAANSLLKFIEEPQSQIYIFLLTADDSRMLPTIKSRAQLFYFPKNRAYLEELLQKEGLLLTQAKVLADFAKDDVQALDLAKDNKILDLITTVERFTQSLLSNQDLLYLDVAKLAVQCSEKSEQEIVWAFLTYQLGKDIQNPQARRWLDLVYEARKMWLANVSFQNAMEYLVLKEI
;
A
#
# COMPACT_ATOMS: atom_id res chain seq x y z
N VAL A 1 25.13 14.18 0.06
CA VAL A 1 23.92 13.34 0.22
C VAL A 1 23.99 12.20 -0.79
N LYS A 2 23.74 10.96 -0.33
CA LYS A 2 23.59 9.80 -1.22
C LYS A 2 22.22 9.16 -1.03
N LEU A 3 21.59 8.82 -2.15
CA LEU A 3 20.29 8.12 -2.19
C LEU A 3 20.53 6.68 -2.62
N VAL A 4 19.92 5.74 -1.88
CA VAL A 4 19.88 4.31 -2.18
C VAL A 4 18.44 3.90 -2.39
N GLU A 5 18.19 3.23 -3.50
CA GLU A 5 16.86 2.72 -3.88
C GLU A 5 16.93 1.22 -4.21
N PRO A 6 15.82 0.48 -4.07
CA PRO A 6 15.79 -0.92 -4.47
C PRO A 6 16.09 -1.09 -5.95
N GLN A 7 16.90 -2.07 -6.31
CA GLN A 7 17.05 -2.53 -7.67
C GLN A 7 16.02 -3.65 -7.92
N GLY A 8 14.88 -3.30 -8.49
CA GLY A 8 13.73 -4.19 -8.57
C GLY A 8 12.98 -4.27 -7.24
N GLN A 9 12.79 -5.48 -6.70
CA GLN A 9 11.97 -5.68 -5.48
C GLN A 9 12.76 -5.66 -4.17
N ILE A 10 14.08 -5.66 -4.20
CA ILE A 10 14.93 -5.77 -2.99
C ILE A 10 16.15 -4.86 -3.04
N ILE A 11 16.64 -4.48 -1.86
CA ILE A 11 17.96 -3.86 -1.68
C ILE A 11 18.96 -4.96 -1.36
N LYS A 12 19.90 -5.18 -2.28
CA LYS A 12 20.90 -6.24 -2.16
C LYS A 12 22.00 -5.90 -1.13
N THR A 13 22.61 -6.94 -0.58
CA THR A 13 23.71 -6.80 0.39
C THR A 13 24.90 -6.04 -0.20
N ASP A 14 25.24 -6.28 -1.46
CA ASP A 14 26.40 -5.65 -2.09
C ASP A 14 26.20 -4.14 -2.27
N THR A 15 24.97 -3.67 -2.50
CA THR A 15 24.65 -2.25 -2.56
C THR A 15 24.96 -1.55 -1.24
N ILE A 16 24.57 -2.14 -0.12
CA ILE A 16 24.87 -1.59 1.22
C ILE A 16 26.36 -1.69 1.54
N ARG A 17 27.02 -2.82 1.22
CA ARG A 17 28.46 -2.97 1.41
C ARG A 17 29.29 -1.98 0.60
N GLN A 18 28.91 -1.75 -0.64
CA GLN A 18 29.57 -0.74 -1.49
C GLN A 18 29.42 0.65 -0.87
N LEU A 19 28.19 0.98 -0.46
CA LEU A 19 27.88 2.22 0.21
C LEU A 19 28.81 2.41 1.45
N THR A 20 28.84 1.45 2.35
CA THR A 20 29.64 1.53 3.60
C THR A 20 31.15 1.62 3.31
N ARG A 21 31.66 0.95 2.28
CA ARG A 21 33.07 1.05 1.85
C ARG A 21 33.44 2.42 1.31
N GLU A 22 32.63 2.98 0.43
CA GLU A 22 32.84 4.30 -0.16
C GLU A 22 32.97 5.38 0.92
N PHE A 23 32.27 5.19 2.03
CA PHE A 23 32.27 6.15 3.14
C PHE A 23 33.40 5.96 4.14
N SER A 24 33.82 4.73 4.35
CA SER A 24 35.00 4.47 5.16
C SER A 24 36.29 4.98 4.45
N GLN A 25 36.23 5.18 3.14
CA GLN A 25 37.37 5.66 2.35
C GLN A 25 37.37 7.18 2.09
N SER A 26 36.18 7.82 2.16
CA SER A 26 36.07 9.26 1.93
C SER A 26 36.25 10.04 3.23
N SER A 27 37.51 10.19 3.67
CA SER A 27 37.90 11.12 4.72
C SER A 27 37.80 12.56 4.23
N PHE A 28 36.57 13.05 4.05
CA PHE A 28 36.32 14.49 3.91
C PHE A 28 36.35 15.11 5.31
N GLU A 29 37.48 15.66 5.69
CA GLU A 29 37.62 16.41 6.93
C GLU A 29 36.55 17.49 7.00
N GLY A 30 35.66 17.39 7.97
CA GLY A 30 34.76 18.48 8.39
C GLY A 30 33.36 18.53 7.73
N GLN A 31 32.97 17.63 6.84
CA GLN A 31 31.60 17.63 6.27
C GLN A 31 30.75 16.46 6.75
N ALA A 32 29.54 16.76 7.25
CA ALA A 32 28.54 15.77 7.60
C ALA A 32 28.07 15.00 6.34
N GLN A 33 28.02 13.69 6.45
CA GLN A 33 27.57 12.81 5.38
C GLN A 33 26.14 12.38 5.63
N VAL A 34 25.29 12.43 4.58
CA VAL A 34 23.87 12.12 4.68
C VAL A 34 23.52 10.98 3.72
N PHE A 35 22.84 9.97 4.25
CA PHE A 35 22.32 8.80 3.53
C PHE A 35 20.83 8.76 3.60
N ILE A 36 20.20 8.49 2.48
CA ILE A 36 18.78 8.26 2.39
C ILE A 36 18.58 6.89 1.74
N ILE A 37 18.00 5.94 2.46
CA ILE A 37 17.65 4.61 1.95
C ILE A 37 16.14 4.57 1.81
N ARG A 38 15.65 4.59 0.55
CA ARG A 38 14.22 4.45 0.25
C ARG A 38 13.79 3.00 0.31
N ASP A 39 12.53 2.77 0.69
CA ASP A 39 11.95 1.43 0.85
C ASP A 39 12.85 0.50 1.68
N ALA A 40 13.30 0.98 2.81
CA ALA A 40 14.24 0.27 3.67
C ALA A 40 13.70 -1.08 4.18
N ASP A 41 12.38 -1.28 4.19
CA ASP A 41 11.71 -2.55 4.45
C ASP A 41 12.00 -3.63 3.38
N LYS A 42 12.48 -3.22 2.20
CA LYS A 42 12.89 -4.13 1.12
C LYS A 42 14.36 -4.57 1.22
N MET A 43 15.08 -4.19 2.28
CA MET A 43 16.44 -4.68 2.49
C MET A 43 16.45 -6.18 2.77
N HIS A 44 17.32 -6.90 2.04
CA HIS A 44 17.62 -8.28 2.40
C HIS A 44 18.23 -8.33 3.83
N VAL A 45 17.93 -9.38 4.60
CA VAL A 45 18.40 -9.53 6.01
C VAL A 45 19.92 -9.28 6.14
N ASN A 46 20.71 -9.82 5.21
CA ASN A 46 22.17 -9.64 5.21
C ASN A 46 22.57 -8.19 4.88
N ALA A 47 21.79 -7.47 4.08
CA ALA A 47 22.02 -6.05 3.81
C ALA A 47 21.78 -5.21 5.08
N ALA A 48 20.66 -5.47 5.75
CA ALA A 48 20.32 -4.83 7.01
C ALA A 48 21.36 -5.10 8.10
N ASN A 49 21.84 -6.34 8.24
CA ASN A 49 22.91 -6.69 9.19
C ASN A 49 24.25 -6.01 8.85
N SER A 50 24.56 -5.81 7.56
CA SER A 50 25.76 -5.06 7.16
C SER A 50 25.65 -3.58 7.53
N LEU A 51 24.43 -3.02 7.46
CA LEU A 51 24.17 -1.64 7.87
C LEU A 51 24.27 -1.44 9.39
N LEU A 52 23.86 -2.45 10.19
CA LEU A 52 23.95 -2.38 11.65
C LEU A 52 25.37 -2.09 12.13
N LYS A 53 26.36 -2.82 11.60
CA LYS A 53 27.75 -2.60 11.96
C LYS A 53 28.21 -1.17 11.68
N PHE A 54 27.72 -0.58 10.60
CA PHE A 54 28.05 0.78 10.23
C PHE A 54 27.35 1.84 11.11
N ILE A 55 26.14 1.52 11.59
CA ILE A 55 25.39 2.39 12.52
C ILE A 55 26.05 2.38 13.91
N GLU A 56 26.56 1.23 14.35
CA GLU A 56 27.16 1.08 15.69
C GLU A 56 28.55 1.73 15.82
N GLU A 57 29.34 1.69 14.74
CA GLU A 57 30.73 2.19 14.74
C GLU A 57 30.93 3.22 13.60
N PRO A 58 30.30 4.40 13.68
CA PRO A 58 30.46 5.41 12.66
C PRO A 58 31.86 6.04 12.73
N GLN A 59 32.60 6.02 11.62
CA GLN A 59 33.96 6.57 11.53
C GLN A 59 33.99 8.10 11.32
N SER A 60 32.83 8.73 11.10
CA SER A 60 32.67 10.17 10.85
C SER A 60 31.27 10.63 11.26
N GLN A 61 30.98 11.93 11.16
CA GLN A 61 29.65 12.45 11.40
C GLN A 61 28.69 12.06 10.27
N ILE A 62 27.84 11.07 10.53
CA ILE A 62 26.95 10.44 9.54
C ILE A 62 25.49 10.57 10.00
N TYR A 63 24.62 10.93 9.07
CA TYR A 63 23.17 10.89 9.24
C TYR A 63 22.58 9.88 8.26
N ILE A 64 21.82 8.91 8.78
CA ILE A 64 21.18 7.85 7.99
C ILE A 64 19.67 7.99 8.13
N PHE A 65 18.98 8.23 7.02
CA PHE A 65 17.52 8.25 6.93
C PHE A 65 17.03 6.98 6.26
N LEU A 66 16.28 6.18 7.01
CA LEU A 66 15.63 4.98 6.51
C LEU A 66 14.15 5.30 6.27
N LEU A 67 13.74 5.35 5.01
CA LEU A 67 12.37 5.65 4.62
C LEU A 67 11.64 4.33 4.35
N THR A 68 10.49 4.14 4.98
CA THR A 68 9.65 2.94 4.79
C THR A 68 8.18 3.31 4.87
N ALA A 69 7.35 2.63 4.08
CA ALA A 69 5.90 2.71 4.19
C ALA A 69 5.34 1.74 5.26
N ASP A 70 6.13 0.73 5.67
CA ASP A 70 5.73 -0.28 6.64
C ASP A 70 6.91 -0.62 7.57
N ASP A 71 6.90 -0.02 8.74
CA ASP A 71 7.94 -0.23 9.76
C ASP A 71 7.88 -1.62 10.41
N SER A 72 6.76 -2.34 10.30
CA SER A 72 6.61 -3.71 10.81
C SER A 72 7.54 -4.70 10.10
N ARG A 73 7.90 -4.41 8.85
CA ARG A 73 8.80 -5.21 8.02
C ARG A 73 10.28 -4.89 8.25
N MET A 74 10.58 -3.83 9.00
CA MET A 74 11.95 -3.49 9.37
C MET A 74 12.47 -4.42 10.46
N LEU A 75 13.76 -4.78 10.37
CA LEU A 75 14.38 -5.60 11.41
C LEU A 75 14.33 -4.88 12.78
N PRO A 76 13.92 -5.58 13.84
CA PRO A 76 13.89 -5.01 15.20
C PRO A 76 15.24 -4.44 15.65
N THR A 77 16.33 -5.05 15.20
CA THR A 77 17.71 -4.61 15.49
C THR A 77 18.04 -3.25 14.87
N ILE A 78 17.48 -2.91 13.71
CA ILE A 78 17.61 -1.56 13.12
C ILE A 78 16.74 -0.59 13.89
N LYS A 79 15.47 -0.96 14.14
CA LYS A 79 14.53 -0.10 14.87
C LYS A 79 15.02 0.30 16.26
N SER A 80 15.71 -0.60 16.97
CA SER A 80 16.26 -0.32 18.30
C SER A 80 17.42 0.68 18.29
N ARG A 81 18.02 0.96 17.13
CA ARG A 81 19.17 1.87 16.94
C ARG A 81 18.82 3.13 16.16
N ALA A 82 17.57 3.26 15.76
CA ALA A 82 17.06 4.41 15.00
C ALA A 82 15.99 5.17 15.80
N GLN A 83 15.94 6.47 15.61
CA GLN A 83 14.81 7.25 16.08
C GLN A 83 13.69 7.14 15.06
N LEU A 84 12.49 6.72 15.48
CA LEU A 84 11.34 6.55 14.62
C LEU A 84 10.56 7.87 14.55
N PHE A 85 10.34 8.37 13.33
CA PHE A 85 9.46 9.48 13.02
C PHE A 85 8.32 8.99 12.15
N TYR A 86 7.10 9.24 12.56
CA TYR A 86 5.90 8.89 11.83
C TYR A 86 5.35 10.11 11.09
N PHE A 87 5.18 9.97 9.78
CA PHE A 87 4.59 10.98 8.90
C PHE A 87 3.25 10.44 8.39
N PRO A 88 2.13 10.75 9.05
CA PRO A 88 0.82 10.29 8.60
C PRO A 88 0.49 10.88 7.24
N LYS A 89 -0.25 10.12 6.44
CA LYS A 89 -0.79 10.58 5.16
C LYS A 89 -1.63 11.85 5.37
N ASN A 90 -1.31 12.91 4.66
CA ASN A 90 -2.09 14.15 4.70
C ASN A 90 -3.30 14.03 3.75
N ARG A 91 -4.41 13.54 4.29
CA ARG A 91 -5.65 13.34 3.55
C ARG A 91 -6.17 14.64 2.93
N ALA A 92 -6.18 15.73 3.68
CA ALA A 92 -6.68 17.02 3.18
C ALA A 92 -5.87 17.53 1.98
N TYR A 93 -4.55 17.37 2.03
CA TYR A 93 -3.67 17.68 0.90
C TYR A 93 -4.00 16.82 -0.33
N LEU A 94 -4.23 15.52 -0.15
CA LEU A 94 -4.58 14.61 -1.27
C LEU A 94 -5.94 14.98 -1.86
N GLU A 95 -6.94 15.29 -1.04
CA GLU A 95 -8.24 15.76 -1.52
C GLU A 95 -8.11 17.02 -2.39
N GLU A 96 -7.34 18.00 -1.90
CA GLU A 96 -7.10 19.25 -2.63
C GLU A 96 -6.33 19.03 -3.95
N LEU A 97 -5.33 18.15 -3.93
CA LEU A 97 -4.56 17.76 -5.10
C LEU A 97 -5.46 17.13 -6.16
N LEU A 98 -6.29 16.15 -5.78
CA LEU A 98 -7.20 15.46 -6.67
C LEU A 98 -8.29 16.37 -7.25
N GLN A 99 -8.77 17.34 -6.48
CA GLN A 99 -9.71 18.35 -6.99
C GLN A 99 -9.05 19.28 -8.02
N LYS A 100 -7.77 19.63 -7.84
CA LYS A 100 -7.00 20.41 -8.83
C LYS A 100 -6.82 19.64 -10.15
N GLU A 101 -6.75 18.31 -10.08
CA GLU A 101 -6.74 17.43 -11.26
C GLU A 101 -8.13 17.23 -11.90
N GLY A 102 -9.18 17.88 -11.36
CA GLY A 102 -10.51 17.92 -11.95
C GLY A 102 -11.50 16.88 -11.40
N LEU A 103 -11.17 16.15 -10.34
CA LEU A 103 -12.10 15.20 -9.73
C LEU A 103 -13.20 15.92 -8.94
N LEU A 104 -14.38 15.33 -8.93
CA LEU A 104 -15.46 15.75 -8.04
C LEU A 104 -15.06 15.56 -6.59
N LEU A 105 -15.54 16.42 -5.68
CA LEU A 105 -15.24 16.35 -4.25
C LEU A 105 -15.48 14.96 -3.64
N THR A 106 -16.55 14.29 -4.04
CA THR A 106 -16.88 12.92 -3.59
C THR A 106 -15.82 11.90 -4.02
N GLN A 107 -15.41 11.94 -5.29
CA GLN A 107 -14.35 11.08 -5.83
C GLN A 107 -13.00 11.37 -5.17
N ALA A 108 -12.65 12.65 -5.03
CA ALA A 108 -11.40 13.08 -4.40
C ALA A 108 -11.30 12.58 -2.95
N LYS A 109 -12.39 12.68 -2.16
CA LYS A 109 -12.44 12.16 -0.79
C LYS A 109 -12.21 10.65 -0.73
N VAL A 110 -12.89 9.90 -1.59
CA VAL A 110 -12.77 8.45 -1.63
C VAL A 110 -11.35 8.02 -1.99
N LEU A 111 -10.77 8.62 -3.04
CA LEU A 111 -9.41 8.32 -3.47
C LEU A 111 -8.37 8.78 -2.46
N ALA A 112 -8.53 9.94 -1.84
CA ALA A 112 -7.64 10.43 -0.80
C ALA A 112 -7.62 9.51 0.43
N ASP A 113 -8.73 8.85 0.75
CA ASP A 113 -8.77 7.84 1.79
C ASP A 113 -8.07 6.54 1.37
N PHE A 114 -8.38 6.06 0.16
CA PHE A 114 -7.99 4.75 -0.33
C PHE A 114 -6.52 4.68 -0.76
N ALA A 115 -6.01 5.67 -1.49
CA ALA A 115 -4.64 5.69 -1.99
C ALA A 115 -3.62 5.73 -0.84
N LYS A 116 -2.49 5.07 -1.01
CA LYS A 116 -1.40 5.03 -0.03
C LYS A 116 -0.63 6.35 0.01
N ASP A 117 -0.44 6.94 -1.16
CA ASP A 117 0.35 8.15 -1.39
C ASP A 117 -0.24 8.99 -2.54
N ASP A 118 0.39 10.13 -2.82
CA ASP A 118 0.01 11.04 -3.88
C ASP A 118 0.22 10.45 -5.29
N VAL A 119 1.27 9.68 -5.49
CA VAL A 119 1.55 9.03 -6.77
C VAL A 119 0.43 8.06 -7.13
N GLN A 120 0.07 7.17 -6.20
CA GLN A 120 -1.03 6.22 -6.41
C GLN A 120 -2.37 6.95 -6.59
N ALA A 121 -2.62 8.01 -5.82
CA ALA A 121 -3.84 8.79 -5.93
C ALA A 121 -3.99 9.41 -7.33
N LEU A 122 -2.92 10.02 -7.85
CA LEU A 122 -2.89 10.63 -9.17
C LEU A 122 -3.00 9.60 -10.31
N ASP A 123 -2.38 8.44 -10.15
CA ASP A 123 -2.47 7.38 -11.16
C ASP A 123 -3.89 6.81 -11.25
N LEU A 124 -4.54 6.56 -10.12
CA LEU A 124 -5.93 6.12 -10.08
C LEU A 124 -6.90 7.18 -10.62
N ALA A 125 -6.59 8.47 -10.37
CA ALA A 125 -7.42 9.59 -10.83
C ALA A 125 -7.45 9.76 -12.36
N LYS A 126 -6.40 9.33 -13.07
CA LYS A 126 -6.30 9.43 -14.53
C LYS A 126 -7.12 8.37 -15.27
N ASP A 127 -7.51 7.31 -14.60
CA ASP A 127 -8.22 6.19 -15.19
C ASP A 127 -9.72 6.28 -14.90
N ASN A 128 -10.50 6.75 -15.89
CA ASN A 128 -11.95 6.85 -15.78
C ASN A 128 -12.61 5.49 -15.50
N LYS A 129 -12.05 4.40 -16.03
CA LYS A 129 -12.57 3.04 -15.79
C LYS A 129 -12.44 2.66 -14.31
N ILE A 130 -11.32 3.02 -13.70
CA ILE A 130 -11.08 2.81 -12.26
C ILE A 130 -12.03 3.66 -11.41
N LEU A 131 -12.30 4.90 -11.79
CA LEU A 131 -13.26 5.77 -11.10
C LEU A 131 -14.69 5.21 -11.15
N ASP A 132 -15.09 4.70 -12.31
CA ASP A 132 -16.40 4.04 -12.48
C ASP A 132 -16.48 2.75 -11.67
N LEU A 133 -15.39 1.99 -11.63
CA LEU A 133 -15.29 0.76 -10.86
C LEU A 133 -15.42 1.03 -9.35
N ILE A 134 -14.70 2.03 -8.83
CA ILE A 134 -14.79 2.46 -7.44
C ILE A 134 -16.23 2.84 -7.07
N THR A 135 -16.90 3.58 -7.94
CA THR A 135 -18.30 3.96 -7.74
C THR A 135 -19.23 2.75 -7.72
N THR A 136 -18.98 1.78 -8.61
CA THR A 136 -19.76 0.53 -8.67
C THR A 136 -19.58 -0.31 -7.42
N VAL A 137 -18.32 -0.43 -6.93
CA VAL A 137 -18.02 -1.17 -5.70
C VAL A 137 -18.60 -0.48 -4.47
N GLU A 138 -18.63 0.85 -4.44
CA GLU A 138 -19.28 1.59 -3.35
C GLU A 138 -20.77 1.26 -3.26
N ARG A 139 -21.50 1.28 -4.39
CA ARG A 139 -22.91 0.87 -4.45
C ARG A 139 -23.09 -0.59 -4.03
N PHE A 140 -22.26 -1.48 -4.55
CA PHE A 140 -22.31 -2.90 -4.20
C PHE A 140 -22.12 -3.10 -2.68
N THR A 141 -21.17 -2.40 -2.07
CA THR A 141 -20.97 -2.45 -0.62
C THR A 141 -22.21 -1.98 0.16
N GLN A 142 -22.86 -0.91 -0.30
CA GLN A 142 -24.12 -0.44 0.30
C GLN A 142 -25.23 -1.48 0.15
N SER A 143 -25.32 -2.16 -0.98
CA SER A 143 -26.28 -3.25 -1.20
C SER A 143 -26.01 -4.45 -0.29
N LEU A 144 -24.74 -4.80 -0.05
CA LEU A 144 -24.35 -5.84 0.91
C LEU A 144 -24.82 -5.51 2.35
N LEU A 145 -24.67 -4.25 2.76
CA LEU A 145 -25.03 -3.80 4.12
C LEU A 145 -26.54 -3.62 4.32
N SER A 146 -27.31 -3.45 3.22
CA SER A 146 -28.75 -3.26 3.28
C SER A 146 -29.58 -4.50 2.95
N ASN A 147 -28.94 -5.67 2.79
CA ASN A 147 -29.59 -6.96 2.46
C ASN A 147 -30.54 -6.86 1.24
N GLN A 148 -30.08 -6.31 0.13
CA GLN A 148 -30.89 -6.22 -1.08
C GLN A 148 -30.89 -7.54 -1.86
N ASP A 149 -32.03 -7.93 -2.42
CA ASP A 149 -32.26 -9.21 -3.12
C ASP A 149 -31.54 -9.35 -4.50
N LEU A 150 -30.81 -8.31 -4.95
CA LEU A 150 -30.22 -8.25 -6.30
C LEU A 150 -28.69 -8.34 -6.31
N LEU A 151 -28.06 -8.74 -5.23
CA LEU A 151 -26.59 -8.84 -5.07
C LEU A 151 -25.92 -9.66 -6.18
N TYR A 152 -26.60 -10.73 -6.62
CA TYR A 152 -26.07 -11.59 -7.69
C TYR A 152 -25.93 -10.87 -9.04
N LEU A 153 -26.88 -9.97 -9.36
CA LEU A 153 -26.81 -9.18 -10.59
C LEU A 153 -25.67 -8.15 -10.53
N ASP A 154 -25.40 -7.60 -9.36
CA ASP A 154 -24.28 -6.67 -9.19
C ASP A 154 -22.92 -7.38 -9.28
N VAL A 155 -22.81 -8.62 -8.82
CA VAL A 155 -21.63 -9.47 -9.05
C VAL A 155 -21.40 -9.71 -10.54
N ALA A 156 -22.45 -10.07 -11.29
CA ALA A 156 -22.33 -10.29 -12.74
C ALA A 156 -21.87 -9.02 -13.48
N LYS A 157 -22.37 -7.84 -13.11
CA LYS A 157 -21.92 -6.56 -13.67
C LYS A 157 -20.46 -6.29 -13.35
N LEU A 158 -20.04 -6.45 -12.09
CA LEU A 158 -18.65 -6.26 -11.69
C LEU A 158 -17.71 -7.23 -12.43
N ALA A 159 -18.11 -8.49 -12.60
CA ALA A 159 -17.32 -9.47 -13.33
C ALA A 159 -17.09 -9.10 -14.80
N VAL A 160 -18.11 -8.51 -15.46
CA VAL A 160 -17.99 -8.02 -16.83
C VAL A 160 -17.11 -6.76 -16.91
N GLN A 161 -17.18 -5.86 -15.93
CA GLN A 161 -16.37 -4.64 -15.89
C GLN A 161 -14.88 -4.91 -15.63
N CYS A 162 -14.55 -5.99 -14.91
CA CYS A 162 -13.20 -6.30 -14.45
C CYS A 162 -12.59 -7.45 -15.27
N SER A 163 -12.10 -7.16 -16.46
CA SER A 163 -11.45 -8.16 -17.33
C SER A 163 -10.01 -8.46 -16.92
N GLU A 164 -9.31 -7.49 -16.33
CA GLU A 164 -7.91 -7.62 -15.98
C GLU A 164 -7.72 -7.91 -14.47
N LYS A 165 -6.65 -8.66 -14.17
CA LYS A 165 -6.32 -9.03 -12.78
C LYS A 165 -6.02 -7.82 -11.90
N SER A 166 -5.43 -6.77 -12.46
CA SER A 166 -5.18 -5.49 -11.79
C SER A 166 -6.47 -4.78 -11.36
N GLU A 167 -7.49 -4.79 -12.21
CA GLU A 167 -8.82 -4.24 -11.93
C GLU A 167 -9.53 -5.03 -10.83
N GLN A 168 -9.47 -6.37 -10.92
CA GLN A 168 -10.02 -7.27 -9.91
C GLN A 168 -9.35 -7.07 -8.53
N GLU A 169 -8.04 -6.81 -8.51
CA GLU A 169 -7.31 -6.50 -7.28
C GLU A 169 -7.78 -5.19 -6.63
N ILE A 170 -8.08 -4.17 -7.45
CA ILE A 170 -8.67 -2.90 -6.97
C ILE A 170 -10.05 -3.15 -6.36
N VAL A 171 -10.90 -3.98 -6.97
CA VAL A 171 -12.21 -4.33 -6.41
C VAL A 171 -12.07 -4.95 -5.04
N TRP A 172 -11.22 -5.98 -4.88
CA TRP A 172 -10.99 -6.61 -3.58
C TRP A 172 -10.46 -5.63 -2.54
N ALA A 173 -9.51 -4.79 -2.92
CA ALA A 173 -8.94 -3.80 -2.02
C ALA A 173 -9.98 -2.75 -1.60
N PHE A 174 -10.80 -2.29 -2.55
CA PHE A 174 -11.80 -1.27 -2.29
C PHE A 174 -12.99 -1.81 -1.47
N LEU A 175 -13.45 -3.05 -1.71
CA LEU A 175 -14.43 -3.74 -0.87
C LEU A 175 -13.95 -3.84 0.58
N THR A 176 -12.70 -4.30 0.76
CA THR A 176 -12.08 -4.40 2.09
C THR A 176 -12.03 -3.03 2.78
N TYR A 177 -11.66 -1.99 2.04
CA TYR A 177 -11.58 -0.64 2.56
C TYR A 177 -12.96 -0.10 2.97
N GLN A 178 -13.97 -0.23 2.11
CA GLN A 178 -15.32 0.30 2.38
C GLN A 178 -15.99 -0.41 3.57
N LEU A 179 -15.93 -1.73 3.62
CA LEU A 179 -16.45 -2.50 4.76
C LEU A 179 -15.67 -2.20 6.05
N GLY A 180 -14.37 -1.97 5.93
CA GLY A 180 -13.50 -1.61 7.06
C GLY A 180 -13.83 -0.26 7.70
N LYS A 181 -14.42 0.68 6.95
CA LYS A 181 -14.89 1.96 7.51
C LYS A 181 -15.92 1.77 8.63
N ASP A 182 -16.75 0.77 8.50
CA ASP A 182 -17.83 0.46 9.46
C ASP A 182 -17.54 -0.83 10.25
N ILE A 183 -16.30 -1.01 10.70
CA ILE A 183 -15.86 -2.21 11.42
C ILE A 183 -16.62 -2.46 12.73
N GLN A 184 -17.28 -1.44 13.29
CA GLN A 184 -18.12 -1.57 14.46
C GLN A 184 -19.46 -2.29 14.14
N ASN A 185 -19.89 -2.25 12.89
CA ASN A 185 -21.10 -2.94 12.43
C ASN A 185 -20.83 -4.46 12.32
N PRO A 186 -21.59 -5.32 13.06
CA PRO A 186 -21.42 -6.78 12.99
C PRO A 186 -21.58 -7.33 11.56
N GLN A 187 -22.48 -6.75 10.76
CA GLN A 187 -22.72 -7.17 9.39
C GLN A 187 -21.52 -6.84 8.50
N ALA A 188 -20.90 -5.64 8.65
CA ALA A 188 -19.71 -5.28 7.91
C ALA A 188 -18.53 -6.23 8.23
N ARG A 189 -18.37 -6.63 9.51
CA ARG A 189 -17.34 -7.62 9.88
C ARG A 189 -17.58 -8.97 9.22
N ARG A 190 -18.82 -9.45 9.21
CA ARG A 190 -19.19 -10.71 8.58
C ARG A 190 -18.89 -10.68 7.08
N TRP A 191 -19.24 -9.60 6.40
CA TRP A 191 -18.88 -9.41 4.98
C TRP A 191 -17.38 -9.33 4.75
N LEU A 192 -16.60 -8.72 5.66
CA LEU A 192 -15.14 -8.70 5.57
C LEU A 192 -14.53 -10.09 5.63
N ASP A 193 -15.02 -10.96 6.51
CA ASP A 193 -14.57 -12.35 6.60
C ASP A 193 -14.84 -13.09 5.29
N LEU A 194 -16.04 -12.91 4.70
CA LEU A 194 -16.40 -13.50 3.42
C LEU A 194 -15.56 -12.94 2.26
N VAL A 195 -15.30 -11.65 2.24
CA VAL A 195 -14.39 -11.01 1.25
C VAL A 195 -12.98 -11.61 1.36
N TYR A 196 -12.48 -11.82 2.57
CA TYR A 196 -11.18 -12.45 2.79
C TYR A 196 -11.13 -13.88 2.23
N GLU A 197 -12.15 -14.70 2.52
CA GLU A 197 -12.26 -16.08 2.00
C GLU A 197 -12.36 -16.10 0.47
N ALA A 198 -13.24 -15.29 -0.11
CA ALA A 198 -13.42 -15.20 -1.56
C ALA A 198 -12.15 -14.71 -2.28
N ARG A 199 -11.47 -13.71 -1.72
CA ARG A 199 -10.19 -13.25 -2.25
C ARG A 199 -9.11 -14.34 -2.19
N LYS A 200 -9.08 -15.14 -1.13
CA LYS A 200 -8.15 -16.28 -1.03
C LYS A 200 -8.41 -17.32 -2.12
N MET A 201 -9.67 -17.59 -2.44
CA MET A 201 -10.05 -18.46 -3.55
C MET A 201 -9.56 -17.89 -4.89
N TRP A 202 -9.77 -16.61 -5.13
CA TRP A 202 -9.28 -15.92 -6.33
C TRP A 202 -7.75 -15.96 -6.45
N LEU A 203 -7.01 -15.76 -5.38
CA LEU A 203 -5.55 -15.92 -5.34
C LEU A 203 -5.10 -17.36 -5.63
N ALA A 204 -5.94 -18.36 -5.33
CA ALA A 204 -5.74 -19.77 -5.67
C ALA A 204 -6.23 -20.12 -7.08
N ASN A 205 -6.38 -19.11 -7.99
CA ASN A 205 -6.79 -19.23 -9.38
C ASN A 205 -8.26 -19.65 -9.61
N VAL A 206 -9.15 -19.46 -8.65
CA VAL A 206 -10.59 -19.48 -8.91
C VAL A 206 -10.94 -18.23 -9.72
N SER A 207 -11.86 -18.32 -10.69
CA SER A 207 -12.27 -17.16 -11.48
C SER A 207 -12.83 -16.05 -10.58
N PHE A 208 -12.63 -14.79 -10.97
CA PHE A 208 -13.12 -13.63 -10.20
C PHE A 208 -14.63 -13.71 -10.00
N GLN A 209 -15.38 -14.04 -11.06
CA GLN A 209 -16.84 -14.19 -10.97
C GLN A 209 -17.22 -15.24 -9.93
N ASN A 210 -16.66 -16.44 -9.97
CA ASN A 210 -16.99 -17.51 -9.04
C ASN A 210 -16.64 -17.14 -7.59
N ALA A 211 -15.53 -16.45 -7.39
CA ALA A 211 -15.15 -16.00 -6.06
C ALA A 211 -16.12 -14.91 -5.51
N MET A 212 -16.60 -14.01 -6.36
CA MET A 212 -17.60 -13.01 -6.00
C MET A 212 -18.99 -13.63 -5.79
N GLU A 213 -19.37 -14.63 -6.59
CA GLU A 213 -20.60 -15.39 -6.39
C GLU A 213 -20.60 -16.15 -5.07
N TYR A 214 -19.48 -16.79 -4.73
CA TYR A 214 -19.31 -17.45 -3.42
C TYR A 214 -19.57 -16.49 -2.27
N LEU A 215 -19.04 -15.27 -2.34
CA LEU A 215 -19.22 -14.24 -1.32
C LEU A 215 -20.72 -13.98 -1.07
N VAL A 216 -21.50 -13.84 -2.15
CA VAL A 216 -22.94 -13.50 -2.03
C VAL A 216 -23.78 -14.73 -1.64
N LEU A 217 -23.51 -15.92 -2.23
CA LEU A 217 -24.32 -17.11 -2.00
C LEU A 217 -24.16 -17.70 -0.59
N LYS A 218 -23.05 -17.43 0.10
CA LYS A 218 -22.82 -17.93 1.45
C LYS A 218 -23.64 -17.22 2.53
N GLU A 219 -24.23 -16.07 2.21
CA GLU A 219 -25.08 -15.29 3.12
C GLU A 219 -26.59 -15.53 2.92
N ILE A 220 -26.97 -16.15 1.80
CA ILE A 220 -28.33 -16.59 1.55
C ILE A 220 -28.56 -17.95 2.23
#